data_57006dce37eb3c48056fcfcee39692ac
#
_entry.id   57006dce37eb3c48056fcfcee39692ac
#
_cell.length_a   1.000
_cell.length_b   1.000
_cell.length_c   1.000
_cell.angle_alpha   90.00
_cell.angle_beta   90.00
_cell.angle_gamma   90.00
#
_symmetry.space_group_name_H-M   'P 1'
#
loop_
_entity.id
_entity.type
_entity.pdbx_description
1 polymer ?
#
loop_
_entity_poly.entity_id
_entity_poly.type
_entity_poly.pdbx_seq_one_letter_code
_entity_poly.pdbx_strand_id
1 'polypeptide(L)'
;MAPVTLLSPQPGERILDLCAAPGGKSTQIASAMEGEGLLVTNEIHPTRAKILSENVERMGIRNACVLNETPEHLADIFEEYFDRILVDAPCSGEGMFRKIPEARDEWSENNVKICAVRQAEILREAWKTLRPGGLLIYSTCTFNRLENEGSLEGLLAEAGEEIVESTAFDCPPAWGVV
;
A
#
# COMPACT_ATOMS: atom_id res chain seq x y z
N MET A 1 -5.42 -10.72 4.61
CA MET A 1 -6.02 -9.78 3.63
C MET A 1 -5.32 -10.00 2.30
N ALA A 2 -6.08 -9.99 1.18
CA ALA A 2 -5.55 -10.34 -0.14
C ALA A 2 -4.23 -9.63 -0.50
N PRO A 3 -4.10 -8.29 -0.40
CA PRO A 3 -2.86 -7.62 -0.81
C PRO A 3 -1.62 -8.12 -0.09
N VAL A 4 -1.69 -8.37 1.22
CA VAL A 4 -0.54 -8.88 1.98
C VAL A 4 -0.20 -10.33 1.61
N THR A 5 -1.21 -11.15 1.28
CA THR A 5 -0.97 -12.53 0.83
C THR A 5 -0.25 -12.52 -0.53
N LEU A 6 -0.63 -11.61 -1.43
CA LEU A 6 0.04 -11.42 -2.72
C LEU A 6 1.45 -10.84 -2.56
N LEU A 7 1.64 -9.91 -1.61
CA LEU A 7 2.96 -9.37 -1.27
C LEU A 7 3.90 -10.48 -0.80
N SER A 8 3.36 -11.52 -0.16
CA SER A 8 4.14 -12.67 0.33
C SER A 8 5.39 -12.30 1.15
N PRO A 9 5.25 -11.51 2.24
CA PRO A 9 6.39 -11.08 3.05
C PRO A 9 7.23 -12.24 3.54
N GLN A 10 8.56 -12.08 3.56
CA GLN A 10 9.48 -13.10 4.05
C GLN A 10 10.27 -12.60 5.26
N PRO A 11 10.67 -13.48 6.20
CA PRO A 11 11.59 -13.12 7.27
C PRO A 11 12.90 -12.51 6.73
N GLY A 12 13.41 -11.49 7.41
CA GLY A 12 14.66 -10.82 7.04
C GLY A 12 14.54 -9.72 5.99
N GLU A 13 13.38 -9.55 5.33
CA GLU A 13 13.18 -8.50 4.32
C GLU A 13 12.98 -7.10 4.95
N ARG A 14 13.22 -6.08 4.13
CA ARG A 14 12.86 -4.68 4.42
C ARG A 14 11.60 -4.35 3.65
N ILE A 15 10.52 -4.10 4.38
CA ILE A 15 9.18 -3.94 3.80
C ILE A 15 8.60 -2.57 4.17
N LEU A 16 8.00 -1.89 3.19
CA LEU A 16 7.26 -0.66 3.38
C LEU A 16 5.75 -0.90 3.24
N ASP A 17 4.98 -0.50 4.25
CA ASP A 17 3.52 -0.31 4.17
C ASP A 17 3.27 1.20 4.15
N LEU A 18 3.04 1.78 2.96
CA LEU A 18 3.13 3.23 2.74
C LEU A 18 1.90 4.01 3.21
N CYS A 19 0.70 3.42 3.16
CA CYS A 19 -0.57 4.03 3.56
C CYS A 19 -1.26 3.17 4.62
N ALA A 20 -0.57 2.96 5.75
CA ALA A 20 -0.77 1.82 6.62
C ALA A 20 -1.97 1.88 7.57
N ALA A 21 -2.39 3.09 8.01
CA ALA A 21 -3.41 3.21 9.05
C ALA A 21 -4.75 2.56 8.64
N PRO A 22 -5.39 1.86 9.57
CA PRO A 22 -5.10 1.76 11.00
C PRO A 22 -4.11 0.66 11.42
N GLY A 23 -3.43 -0.05 10.48
CA GLY A 23 -2.39 -1.02 10.79
C GLY A 23 -2.76 -2.48 10.59
N GLY A 24 -3.94 -2.79 10.07
CA GLY A 24 -4.37 -4.17 9.86
C GLY A 24 -3.52 -4.94 8.84
N LYS A 25 -3.01 -4.27 7.79
CA LYS A 25 -2.09 -4.86 6.82
C LYS A 25 -0.68 -4.94 7.39
N SER A 26 -0.21 -3.89 8.07
CA SER A 26 1.09 -3.87 8.77
C SER A 26 1.22 -5.02 9.77
N THR A 27 0.18 -5.29 10.57
CA THR A 27 0.21 -6.39 11.55
C THR A 27 0.24 -7.76 10.87
N GLN A 28 -0.41 -7.93 9.73
CA GLN A 28 -0.33 -9.15 8.93
C GLN A 28 1.05 -9.33 8.30
N ILE A 29 1.67 -8.24 7.78
CA ILE A 29 3.05 -8.26 7.26
C ILE A 29 4.02 -8.67 8.38
N ALA A 30 3.95 -8.00 9.53
CA ALA A 30 4.80 -8.30 10.68
C ALA A 30 4.69 -9.75 11.15
N SER A 31 3.48 -10.32 11.12
CA SER A 31 3.26 -11.73 11.45
C SER A 31 3.98 -12.68 10.49
N ALA A 32 3.99 -12.36 9.18
CA ALA A 32 4.67 -13.17 8.18
C ALA A 32 6.20 -13.02 8.24
N MET A 33 6.70 -11.89 8.73
CA MET A 33 8.13 -11.64 8.92
C MET A 33 8.73 -12.35 10.13
N GLU A 34 7.92 -12.95 11.02
CA GLU A 34 8.35 -13.73 12.19
C GLU A 34 9.31 -12.97 13.14
N GLY A 35 9.24 -11.63 13.15
CA GLY A 35 10.10 -10.76 13.96
C GLY A 35 11.47 -10.48 13.38
N GLU A 36 11.76 -10.93 12.16
CA GLU A 36 13.02 -10.69 11.43
C GLU A 36 12.87 -9.63 10.37
N GLY A 37 13.98 -8.93 10.03
CA GLY A 37 13.98 -7.85 9.05
C GLY A 37 13.47 -6.52 9.61
N LEU A 38 12.99 -5.63 8.73
CA LEU A 38 12.49 -4.31 9.09
C LEU A 38 11.16 -4.03 8.39
N LEU A 39 10.12 -3.74 9.16
CA LEU A 39 8.87 -3.19 8.65
C LEU A 39 8.83 -1.68 8.88
N VAL A 40 8.84 -0.90 7.82
CA VAL A 40 8.50 0.53 7.88
C VAL A 40 7.01 0.67 7.55
N THR A 41 6.25 1.27 8.46
CA THR A 41 4.81 1.47 8.32
C THR A 41 4.52 2.95 8.45
N ASN A 42 3.95 3.55 7.41
CA ASN A 42 3.78 5.00 7.30
C ASN A 42 2.32 5.41 7.19
N GLU A 43 2.01 6.57 7.73
CA GLU A 43 0.71 7.24 7.55
C GLU A 43 0.90 8.75 7.56
N ILE A 44 0.46 9.42 6.50
CA ILE A 44 0.62 10.88 6.34
C ILE A 44 -0.21 11.71 7.34
N HIS A 45 -1.36 11.20 7.79
CA HIS A 45 -2.22 11.90 8.73
C HIS A 45 -1.82 11.65 10.19
N PRO A 46 -1.39 12.69 10.96
CA PRO A 46 -0.85 12.50 12.31
C PRO A 46 -1.78 11.75 13.27
N THR A 47 -3.08 12.06 13.22
CA THR A 47 -4.06 11.37 14.06
C THR A 47 -4.17 9.88 13.74
N ARG A 48 -4.12 9.52 12.45
CA ARG A 48 -4.16 8.12 12.01
C ARG A 48 -2.83 7.40 12.27
N ALA A 49 -1.71 8.10 12.14
CA ALA A 49 -0.38 7.58 12.48
C ALA A 49 -0.29 7.21 13.96
N LYS A 50 -0.91 7.99 14.85
CA LYS A 50 -1.01 7.66 16.26
C LYS A 50 -1.79 6.34 16.49
N ILE A 51 -2.94 6.17 15.82
CA ILE A 51 -3.72 4.92 15.90
C ILE A 51 -2.90 3.74 15.38
N LEU A 52 -2.15 3.93 14.31
CA LEU A 52 -1.24 2.93 13.75
C LEU A 52 -0.18 2.51 14.77
N SER A 53 0.50 3.48 15.43
CA SER A 53 1.49 3.24 16.48
C SER A 53 0.90 2.45 17.64
N GLU A 54 -0.26 2.87 18.15
CA GLU A 54 -0.96 2.17 19.24
C GLU A 54 -1.29 0.71 18.86
N ASN A 55 -1.66 0.44 17.61
CA ASN A 55 -1.93 -0.91 17.12
C ASN A 55 -0.65 -1.75 16.99
N VAL A 56 0.43 -1.19 16.48
CA VAL A 56 1.74 -1.85 16.37
C VAL A 56 2.27 -2.24 17.77
N GLU A 57 2.19 -1.31 18.73
CA GLU A 57 2.59 -1.53 20.12
C GLU A 57 1.72 -2.59 20.80
N ARG A 58 0.40 -2.49 20.65
CA ARG A 58 -0.56 -3.46 21.23
C ARG A 58 -0.33 -4.88 20.73
N MET A 59 0.11 -5.04 19.50
CA MET A 59 0.42 -6.34 18.90
C MET A 59 1.84 -6.84 19.27
N GLY A 60 2.63 -6.03 19.97
CA GLY A 60 3.97 -6.41 20.42
C GLY A 60 4.98 -6.58 19.28
N ILE A 61 4.79 -5.88 18.15
CA ILE A 61 5.66 -5.96 16.99
C ILE A 61 6.97 -5.22 17.29
N ARG A 62 8.11 -5.93 17.22
CA ARG A 62 9.42 -5.39 17.63
C ARG A 62 10.28 -4.89 16.48
N ASN A 63 10.03 -5.38 15.27
CA ASN A 63 10.79 -5.09 14.05
C ASN A 63 10.07 -4.07 13.16
N ALA A 64 9.17 -3.25 13.73
CA ALA A 64 8.47 -2.20 13.00
C ALA A 64 8.91 -0.79 13.43
N CYS A 65 9.00 0.11 12.45
CA CYS A 65 9.18 1.55 12.62
C CYS A 65 7.94 2.26 12.08
N VAL A 66 7.23 3.00 12.94
CA VAL A 66 6.05 3.78 12.57
C VAL A 66 6.48 5.20 12.22
N LEU A 67 6.14 5.66 11.02
CA LEU A 67 6.46 6.99 10.52
C LEU A 67 5.20 7.80 10.25
N ASN A 68 5.33 9.12 10.32
CA ASN A 68 4.31 10.08 9.91
C ASN A 68 4.92 11.06 8.93
N GLU A 69 5.15 10.58 7.71
CA GLU A 69 5.87 11.30 6.67
C GLU A 69 5.12 11.33 5.34
N THR A 70 5.52 12.25 4.47
CA THR A 70 5.02 12.26 3.09
C THR A 70 5.75 11.21 2.24
N PRO A 71 5.14 10.70 1.16
CA PRO A 71 5.79 9.77 0.25
C PRO A 71 7.08 10.32 -0.36
N GLU A 72 7.13 11.62 -0.69
CA GLU A 72 8.30 12.29 -1.25
C GLU A 72 9.47 12.28 -0.26
N HIS A 73 9.21 12.62 1.01
CA HIS A 73 10.27 12.61 2.03
C HIS A 73 10.80 11.19 2.29
N LEU A 74 9.93 10.18 2.21
CA LEU A 74 10.37 8.79 2.28
C LEU A 74 11.23 8.39 1.09
N ALA A 75 10.91 8.86 -0.11
CA ALA A 75 11.70 8.61 -1.32
C ALA A 75 13.10 9.23 -1.23
N ASP A 76 13.21 10.42 -0.64
CA ASP A 76 14.50 11.09 -0.42
C ASP A 76 15.42 10.34 0.56
N ILE A 77 14.82 9.59 1.53
CA ILE A 77 15.57 8.88 2.58
C ILE A 77 15.87 7.44 2.19
N PHE A 78 14.93 6.76 1.53
CA PHE A 78 14.94 5.33 1.31
C PHE A 78 15.05 4.95 -0.19
N GLU A 79 15.87 5.65 -0.96
CA GLU A 79 16.10 5.34 -2.38
C GLU A 79 16.54 3.88 -2.58
N GLU A 80 15.84 3.12 -3.42
CA GLU A 80 16.11 1.70 -3.76
C GLU A 80 16.31 0.79 -2.53
N TYR A 81 15.59 1.06 -1.44
CA TYR A 81 15.88 0.44 -0.15
C TYR A 81 15.04 -0.80 0.14
N PHE A 82 13.74 -0.82 -0.22
CA PHE A 82 12.81 -1.85 0.19
C PHE A 82 12.78 -3.05 -0.75
N ASP A 83 12.72 -4.25 -0.16
CA ASP A 83 12.54 -5.51 -0.88
C ASP A 83 11.12 -5.64 -1.39
N ARG A 84 10.15 -5.19 -0.57
CA ARG A 84 8.71 -5.19 -0.90
C ARG A 84 8.03 -3.92 -0.44
N ILE A 85 7.06 -3.49 -1.23
CA ILE A 85 6.24 -2.32 -0.90
C ILE A 85 4.77 -2.67 -1.04
N LEU A 86 3.97 -2.30 -0.05
CA LEU A 86 2.52 -2.29 -0.11
C LEU A 86 2.02 -0.84 -0.19
N VAL A 87 1.24 -0.56 -1.22
CA VAL A 87 0.50 0.70 -1.37
C VAL A 87 -0.98 0.39 -1.36
N ASP A 88 -1.61 0.41 -0.16
CA ASP A 88 -3.06 0.36 -0.03
C ASP A 88 -3.59 1.80 -0.06
N ALA A 89 -3.76 2.32 -1.27
CA ALA A 89 -3.88 3.75 -1.50
C ALA A 89 -5.21 4.33 -1.02
N PRO A 90 -5.22 5.60 -0.55
CA PRO A 90 -6.45 6.34 -0.34
C PRO A 90 -7.21 6.45 -1.66
N CYS A 91 -8.52 6.17 -1.63
CA CYS A 91 -9.35 6.11 -2.83
C CYS A 91 -10.75 6.66 -2.58
N SER A 92 -11.59 6.75 -3.63
CA SER A 92 -12.97 7.21 -3.54
C SER A 92 -13.90 6.31 -2.70
N GLY A 93 -13.47 5.10 -2.38
CA GLY A 93 -14.10 4.27 -1.34
C GLY A 93 -15.37 3.54 -1.75
N GLU A 94 -15.63 3.28 -3.03
CA GLU A 94 -16.84 2.59 -3.51
C GLU A 94 -17.10 1.25 -2.81
N GLY A 95 -16.06 0.48 -2.52
CA GLY A 95 -16.16 -0.78 -1.80
C GLY A 95 -16.58 -0.65 -0.34
N MET A 96 -16.59 0.59 0.20
CA MET A 96 -17.02 0.87 1.57
C MET A 96 -18.51 1.22 1.71
N PHE A 97 -19.23 1.44 0.62
CA PHE A 97 -20.64 1.85 0.60
C PHE A 97 -21.59 0.95 1.41
N ARG A 98 -21.24 -0.32 1.56
CA ARG A 98 -22.01 -1.28 2.36
C ARG A 98 -21.72 -1.22 3.85
N LYS A 99 -20.51 -0.74 4.23
CA LYS A 99 -20.05 -0.69 5.62
C LYS A 99 -20.22 0.68 6.24
N ILE A 100 -20.06 1.72 5.44
CA ILE A 100 -20.06 3.13 5.84
C ILE A 100 -21.03 3.86 4.90
N PRO A 101 -22.30 4.07 5.30
CA PRO A 101 -23.29 4.76 4.46
C PRO A 101 -22.84 6.15 4.03
N GLU A 102 -22.15 6.88 4.91
CA GLU A 102 -21.63 8.24 4.69
C GLU A 102 -20.63 8.28 3.50
N ALA A 103 -19.94 7.19 3.21
CA ALA A 103 -19.04 7.10 2.05
C ALA A 103 -19.76 7.32 0.71
N ARG A 104 -21.08 7.08 0.65
CA ARG A 104 -21.89 7.39 -0.55
C ARG A 104 -22.11 8.87 -0.74
N ASP A 105 -22.27 9.59 0.36
CA ASP A 105 -22.56 11.03 0.35
C ASP A 105 -21.29 11.82 -0.01
N GLU A 106 -20.14 11.28 0.34
CA GLU A 106 -18.81 11.85 0.03
C GLU A 106 -18.33 11.51 -1.39
N TRP A 107 -18.90 10.48 -2.02
CA TRP A 107 -18.49 10.05 -3.35
C TRP A 107 -18.94 11.03 -4.44
N SER A 108 -18.04 11.32 -5.37
CA SER A 108 -18.33 12.09 -6.58
C SER A 108 -17.31 11.77 -7.66
N GLU A 109 -17.67 11.99 -8.92
CA GLU A 109 -16.72 11.87 -10.04
C GLU A 109 -15.50 12.79 -9.90
N ASN A 110 -15.68 13.95 -9.27
CA ASN A 110 -14.57 14.85 -8.97
C ASN A 110 -13.63 14.28 -7.91
N ASN A 111 -14.18 13.65 -6.88
CA ASN A 111 -13.39 12.98 -5.85
C ASN A 111 -12.58 11.80 -6.42
N VAL A 112 -13.16 11.03 -7.34
CA VAL A 112 -12.46 9.98 -8.09
C VAL A 112 -11.22 10.53 -8.80
N LYS A 113 -11.37 11.65 -9.54
CA LYS A 113 -10.25 12.30 -10.24
C LYS A 113 -9.17 12.79 -9.30
N ILE A 114 -9.55 13.40 -8.17
CA ILE A 114 -8.60 13.85 -7.14
C ILE A 114 -7.85 12.67 -6.54
N CYS A 115 -8.54 11.57 -6.25
CA CYS A 115 -7.91 10.35 -5.74
C CYS A 115 -6.93 9.76 -6.75
N ALA A 116 -7.30 9.68 -8.03
CA ALA A 116 -6.44 9.14 -9.09
C ALA A 116 -5.13 9.96 -9.24
N VAL A 117 -5.20 11.29 -9.20
CA VAL A 117 -3.99 12.14 -9.22
C VAL A 117 -3.10 11.85 -8.02
N ARG A 118 -3.67 11.82 -6.82
CA ARG A 118 -2.92 11.51 -5.59
C ARG A 118 -2.30 10.11 -5.62
N GLN A 119 -3.00 9.13 -6.14
CA GLN A 119 -2.51 7.76 -6.27
C GLN A 119 -1.32 7.67 -7.23
N ALA A 120 -1.37 8.39 -8.35
CA ALA A 120 -0.25 8.46 -9.29
C ALA A 120 1.01 9.07 -8.63
N GLU A 121 0.84 10.13 -7.81
CA GLU A 121 1.94 10.73 -7.05
C GLU A 121 2.51 9.74 -6.03
N ILE A 122 1.65 9.09 -5.23
CA ILE A 122 2.06 8.08 -4.24
C ILE A 122 2.82 6.92 -4.90
N LEU A 123 2.32 6.41 -6.02
CA LEU A 123 2.96 5.30 -6.73
C LEU A 123 4.32 5.68 -7.28
N ARG A 124 4.48 6.89 -7.83
CA ARG A 124 5.75 7.39 -8.34
C ARG A 124 6.80 7.47 -7.22
N GLU A 125 6.43 7.98 -6.06
CA GLU A 125 7.35 8.08 -4.93
C GLU A 125 7.64 6.69 -4.31
N ALA A 126 6.65 5.82 -4.21
CA ALA A 126 6.85 4.44 -3.78
C ALA A 126 7.83 3.68 -4.69
N TRP A 127 7.72 3.88 -6.01
CA TRP A 127 8.61 3.26 -6.99
C TRP A 127 10.09 3.61 -6.75
N LYS A 128 10.42 4.86 -6.43
CA LYS A 128 11.79 5.29 -6.13
C LYS A 128 12.39 4.59 -4.91
N THR A 129 11.55 4.15 -3.98
CA THR A 129 12.01 3.45 -2.76
C THR A 129 12.17 1.94 -2.94
N LEU A 130 11.67 1.38 -4.05
CA LEU A 130 11.76 -0.04 -4.35
C LEU A 130 13.15 -0.36 -4.92
N ARG A 131 13.84 -1.36 -4.33
CA ARG A 131 15.12 -1.81 -4.88
C ARG A 131 14.93 -2.53 -6.23
N PRO A 132 15.97 -2.59 -7.09
CA PRO A 132 15.95 -3.43 -8.28
C PRO A 132 15.61 -4.90 -7.93
N GLY A 133 14.65 -5.46 -8.67
CA GLY A 133 14.14 -6.82 -8.43
C GLY A 133 13.19 -6.95 -7.23
N GLY A 134 12.78 -5.84 -6.61
CA GLY A 134 11.78 -5.81 -5.56
C GLY A 134 10.36 -5.99 -6.10
N LEU A 135 9.39 -6.12 -5.19
CA LEU A 135 7.96 -6.30 -5.50
C LEU A 135 7.12 -5.19 -4.90
N LEU A 136 6.33 -4.49 -5.73
CA LEU A 136 5.33 -3.52 -5.30
C LEU A 136 3.93 -4.10 -5.53
N ILE A 137 3.10 -4.09 -4.49
CA ILE A 137 1.67 -4.41 -4.56
C ILE A 137 0.87 -3.12 -4.36
N TYR A 138 0.04 -2.82 -5.35
CA TYR A 138 -0.91 -1.72 -5.29
C TYR A 138 -2.33 -2.25 -5.07
N SER A 139 -3.06 -1.63 -4.16
CA SER A 139 -4.46 -1.96 -3.88
C SER A 139 -5.27 -0.74 -3.52
N THR A 140 -6.56 -0.79 -3.80
CA THR A 140 -7.56 0.20 -3.37
C THR A 140 -8.82 -0.51 -2.86
N CYS A 141 -9.72 0.24 -2.26
CA CYS A 141 -11.07 -0.24 -1.93
C CYS A 141 -12.13 0.36 -2.88
N THR A 142 -11.78 0.75 -4.09
CA THR A 142 -12.71 1.20 -5.13
C THR A 142 -12.76 0.22 -6.31
N PHE A 143 -13.76 0.34 -7.18
CA PHE A 143 -13.88 -0.43 -8.43
C PHE A 143 -13.61 0.43 -9.67
N ASN A 144 -13.26 1.68 -9.47
CA ASN A 144 -13.08 2.64 -10.56
C ASN A 144 -11.76 2.39 -11.31
N ARG A 145 -11.84 2.22 -12.65
CA ARG A 145 -10.66 1.98 -13.49
C ARG A 145 -9.64 3.13 -13.45
N LEU A 146 -10.11 4.37 -13.31
CA LEU A 146 -9.20 5.52 -13.26
C LEU A 146 -8.27 5.45 -12.07
N GLU A 147 -8.80 4.97 -10.93
CA GLU A 147 -8.07 4.82 -9.67
C GLU A 147 -7.26 3.51 -9.56
N ASN A 148 -7.54 2.51 -10.37
CA ASN A 148 -6.86 1.23 -10.38
C ASN A 148 -5.94 1.10 -11.61
N GLU A 149 -6.45 0.60 -12.72
CA GLU A 149 -5.67 0.38 -13.93
C GLU A 149 -5.04 1.67 -14.46
N GLY A 150 -5.77 2.80 -14.43
CA GLY A 150 -5.25 4.08 -14.90
C GLY A 150 -4.06 4.61 -14.10
N SER A 151 -4.03 4.39 -12.78
CA SER A 151 -2.90 4.75 -11.94
C SER A 151 -1.66 3.91 -12.26
N LEU A 152 -1.85 2.60 -12.51
CA LEU A 152 -0.76 1.70 -12.91
C LEU A 152 -0.28 1.97 -14.34
N GLU A 153 -1.19 2.19 -15.29
CA GLU A 153 -0.84 2.56 -16.67
C GLU A 153 0.04 3.82 -16.70
N GLY A 154 -0.24 4.80 -15.83
CA GLY A 154 0.58 6.00 -15.66
C GLY A 154 2.00 5.69 -15.19
N LEU A 155 2.15 4.86 -14.16
CA LEU A 155 3.45 4.45 -13.64
C LEU A 155 4.24 3.65 -14.68
N LEU A 156 3.60 2.69 -15.37
CA LEU A 156 4.22 1.88 -16.42
C LEU A 156 4.71 2.74 -17.59
N ALA A 157 3.95 3.76 -17.97
CA ALA A 157 4.35 4.68 -19.04
C ALA A 157 5.58 5.54 -18.66
N GLU A 158 5.74 5.89 -17.39
CA GLU A 158 6.88 6.65 -16.89
C GLU A 158 8.13 5.78 -16.68
N ALA A 159 7.98 4.58 -16.13
CA ALA A 159 9.08 3.67 -15.80
C ALA A 159 9.55 2.81 -17.01
N GLY A 160 8.74 2.70 -18.06
CA GLY A 160 9.11 1.99 -19.28
C GLY A 160 9.38 0.48 -19.08
N GLU A 161 10.46 -0.02 -19.70
CA GLU A 161 10.83 -1.46 -19.64
C GLU A 161 11.42 -1.89 -18.27
N GLU A 162 11.60 -0.96 -17.33
CA GLU A 162 12.12 -1.26 -15.99
C GLU A 162 11.11 -2.05 -15.14
N ILE A 163 9.81 -1.99 -15.48
CA ILE A 163 8.76 -2.72 -14.79
C ILE A 163 8.41 -4.01 -15.54
N VAL A 164 8.54 -5.14 -14.85
CA VAL A 164 7.96 -6.41 -15.28
C VAL A 164 6.64 -6.59 -14.56
N GLU A 165 5.53 -6.45 -15.28
CA GLU A 165 4.21 -6.72 -14.73
C GLU A 165 4.06 -8.21 -14.46
N SER A 166 3.72 -8.58 -13.21
CA SER A 166 3.38 -9.95 -12.86
C SER A 166 1.87 -10.05 -12.67
N THR A 167 1.18 -10.64 -13.64
CA THR A 167 -0.27 -10.90 -13.57
C THR A 167 -0.60 -12.32 -13.11
N ALA A 168 0.39 -13.19 -13.00
CA ALA A 168 0.22 -14.58 -12.62
C ALA A 168 0.31 -14.74 -11.10
N PHE A 169 -0.77 -14.36 -10.39
CA PHE A 169 -0.91 -14.75 -9.00
C PHE A 169 -1.67 -16.08 -8.91
N ASP A 170 -1.11 -17.05 -8.19
CA ASP A 170 -1.84 -18.22 -7.72
C ASP A 170 -2.86 -17.76 -6.66
N CYS A 171 -3.96 -17.18 -7.12
CA CYS A 171 -5.04 -16.79 -6.24
C CYS A 171 -5.65 -18.05 -5.61
N PRO A 172 -5.77 -18.12 -4.27
CA PRO A 172 -6.45 -19.23 -3.63
C PRO A 172 -7.84 -19.42 -4.27
N PRO A 173 -8.25 -20.66 -4.61
CA PRO A 173 -9.55 -20.91 -5.25
C PRO A 173 -10.75 -20.32 -4.48
N ALA A 174 -10.61 -20.16 -3.15
CA ALA A 174 -11.61 -19.55 -2.29
C ALA A 174 -11.87 -18.06 -2.53
N TRP A 175 -11.03 -17.36 -3.30
CA TRP A 175 -11.22 -15.94 -3.56
C TRP A 175 -12.15 -15.64 -4.74
N GLY A 176 -12.55 -16.67 -5.49
CA GLY A 176 -13.54 -16.53 -6.55
C GLY A 176 -13.09 -15.59 -7.68
N VAL A 177 -11.80 -15.52 -7.94
CA VAL A 177 -11.27 -14.78 -9.09
C VAL A 177 -11.65 -15.57 -10.34
N VAL A 178 -12.48 -14.95 -11.18
CA VAL A 178 -12.96 -15.48 -12.46
C VAL A 178 -12.11 -14.94 -13.58
#